data_33e666c98004ff9e0295c2355fc301bb
#
_entry.id   33e666c98004ff9e0295c2355fc301bb
#
_cell.length_a   1.000
_cell.length_b   1.000
_cell.length_c   1.000
_cell.angle_alpha   90.00
_cell.angle_beta   90.00
_cell.angle_gamma   90.00
#
_symmetry.space_group_name_H-M   'P 1'
#
loop_
_entity.id
_entity.type
_entity.pdbx_description
1 polymer ?
#
loop_
_entity_poly.entity_id
_entity_poly.type
_entity_poly.pdbx_seq_one_letter_code
_entity_poly.pdbx_strand_id
1 'polypeptide(L)'
;TNPYNFEYYIRLFENYGFQNYFNQNTYVWRIYDDDINQLVHERAKRVMSTPGYSFAHIDIKDLESVAENFRIIYNKAWSLFTGVKPMPKEEAQNIMKMLRPIVDPNIIFFAYFNNEPIGFFIMVPDLNRLIGKFNGKLNLWNKIRLMWDLKVRKKCDRIFGIIFAVTPEFQGKGVESGMIQYIYESYIRTDRNRYKTVEFAWIGDFNPVMNRMIQTYVCASLHKVHTTYRYLFDREKEFHRCPRLGVKRRE
;
A
#
# COMPACT_ATOMS: atom_id res chain seq x y z
N THR A 1 10.11 1.85 -6.32
CA THR A 1 10.88 0.96 -7.22
C THR A 1 11.98 0.29 -6.45
N ASN A 2 12.02 -1.05 -6.49
CA ASN A 2 13.09 -1.82 -5.90
C ASN A 2 14.23 -1.93 -6.93
N PRO A 3 15.50 -1.98 -6.49
CA PRO A 3 16.63 -2.24 -7.38
C PRO A 3 16.48 -3.60 -8.05
N TYR A 4 16.89 -3.69 -9.30
CA TYR A 4 17.04 -4.96 -9.99
C TYR A 4 18.44 -5.50 -9.76
N ASN A 5 18.54 -6.73 -9.25
CA ASN A 5 19.81 -7.43 -9.06
C ASN A 5 19.75 -8.76 -9.80
N PHE A 6 20.88 -9.20 -10.35
CA PHE A 6 20.99 -10.52 -10.96
C PHE A 6 20.97 -11.61 -9.89
N GLU A 7 20.50 -12.80 -10.23
CA GLU A 7 20.37 -13.94 -9.31
C GLU A 7 21.67 -14.35 -8.62
N TYR A 8 22.83 -14.15 -9.29
CA TYR A 8 24.12 -14.50 -8.68
C TYR A 8 24.46 -13.67 -7.43
N TYR A 9 23.85 -12.48 -7.25
CA TYR A 9 24.04 -11.68 -6.02
C TYR A 9 23.59 -12.43 -4.77
N ILE A 10 22.54 -13.25 -4.88
CA ILE A 10 22.06 -14.08 -3.77
C ILE A 10 23.21 -14.92 -3.23
N ARG A 11 23.90 -15.66 -4.10
CA ARG A 11 25.04 -16.51 -3.73
C ARG A 11 26.20 -15.71 -3.15
N LEU A 12 26.48 -14.51 -3.68
CA LEU A 12 27.54 -13.65 -3.15
C LEU A 12 27.24 -13.21 -1.73
N PHE A 13 26.01 -12.79 -1.44
CA PHE A 13 25.59 -12.42 -0.09
C PHE A 13 25.67 -13.60 0.88
N GLU A 14 25.14 -14.75 0.49
CA GLU A 14 25.12 -15.96 1.31
C GLU A 14 26.54 -16.48 1.58
N ASN A 15 27.40 -16.52 0.56
CA ASN A 15 28.81 -16.94 0.71
C ASN A 15 29.60 -15.99 1.63
N TYR A 16 29.26 -14.69 1.65
CA TYR A 16 29.86 -13.72 2.55
C TYR A 16 29.39 -13.91 4.01
N GLY A 17 28.25 -14.59 4.21
CA GLY A 17 27.67 -14.89 5.51
C GLY A 17 26.45 -14.04 5.88
N PHE A 18 25.86 -13.37 4.90
CA PHE A 18 24.53 -12.78 5.07
C PHE A 18 23.47 -13.88 5.10
N GLN A 19 22.41 -13.65 5.87
CA GLN A 19 21.28 -14.58 5.97
C GLN A 19 19.96 -13.85 5.67
N ASN A 20 18.99 -14.57 5.08
CA ASN A 20 17.66 -14.02 4.77
C ASN A 20 16.95 -13.60 6.05
N TYR A 21 16.78 -12.28 6.25
CA TYR A 21 16.12 -11.73 7.42
C TYR A 21 14.61 -11.69 7.25
N PHE A 22 14.11 -11.22 6.09
CA PHE A 22 12.72 -11.34 5.65
C PHE A 22 12.60 -11.15 4.14
N ASN A 23 11.49 -11.63 3.58
CA ASN A 23 11.14 -11.39 2.19
C ASN A 23 10.10 -10.27 2.07
N GLN A 24 10.25 -9.48 1.02
CA GLN A 24 9.36 -8.41 0.61
C GLN A 24 8.53 -8.91 -0.58
N ASN A 25 7.30 -9.33 -0.31
CA ASN A 25 6.39 -9.85 -1.32
C ASN A 25 5.65 -8.70 -2.01
N THR A 26 5.71 -8.67 -3.34
CA THR A 26 4.92 -7.76 -4.16
C THR A 26 3.84 -8.57 -4.87
N TYR A 27 2.61 -8.12 -4.78
CA TYR A 27 1.46 -8.78 -5.40
C TYR A 27 0.89 -7.95 -6.53
N VAL A 28 0.28 -8.63 -7.52
CA VAL A 28 -0.45 -7.98 -8.61
C VAL A 28 -1.88 -8.52 -8.67
N TRP A 29 -2.82 -7.61 -8.72
CA TRP A 29 -4.21 -7.90 -9.01
C TRP A 29 -4.57 -7.37 -10.40
N ARG A 30 -5.12 -8.25 -11.26
CA ARG A 30 -5.61 -7.88 -12.59
C ARG A 30 -7.10 -7.58 -12.49
N ILE A 31 -7.45 -6.31 -12.64
CA ILE A 31 -8.79 -5.78 -12.34
C ILE A 31 -9.90 -6.45 -13.17
N TYR A 32 -9.59 -6.88 -14.39
CA TYR A 32 -10.58 -7.47 -15.29
C TYR A 32 -10.55 -8.99 -15.34
N ASP A 33 -9.44 -9.59 -14.93
CA ASP A 33 -9.25 -11.04 -14.97
C ASP A 33 -9.55 -11.69 -13.62
N ASP A 34 -9.21 -10.99 -12.53
CA ASP A 34 -9.33 -11.48 -11.16
C ASP A 34 -10.49 -10.76 -10.46
N ASP A 35 -11.36 -11.51 -9.79
CA ASP A 35 -12.42 -10.93 -8.96
C ASP A 35 -12.00 -10.94 -7.48
N ILE A 36 -12.67 -10.15 -6.65
CA ILE A 36 -12.49 -10.20 -5.20
C ILE A 36 -13.29 -11.36 -4.61
N ASN A 37 -12.82 -11.92 -3.51
CA ASN A 37 -13.43 -13.08 -2.87
C ASN A 37 -14.84 -12.76 -2.37
N GLN A 38 -15.79 -13.68 -2.57
CA GLN A 38 -17.18 -13.54 -2.11
C GLN A 38 -17.29 -13.23 -0.61
N LEU A 39 -16.37 -13.78 0.20
CA LEU A 39 -16.31 -13.48 1.64
C LEU A 39 -16.12 -11.97 1.93
N VAL A 40 -15.46 -11.23 1.03
CA VAL A 40 -15.32 -9.77 1.15
C VAL A 40 -16.67 -9.11 1.01
N HIS A 41 -17.47 -9.50 0.00
CA HIS A 41 -18.82 -8.96 -0.21
C HIS A 41 -19.72 -9.16 1.01
N GLU A 42 -19.70 -10.35 1.60
CA GLU A 42 -20.52 -10.66 2.78
C GLU A 42 -20.11 -9.87 4.02
N ARG A 43 -18.81 -9.77 4.28
CA ARG A 43 -18.27 -8.99 5.41
C ARG A 43 -18.47 -7.49 5.21
N ALA A 44 -18.25 -7.00 4.00
CA ALA A 44 -18.45 -5.61 3.64
C ALA A 44 -19.91 -5.20 3.82
N LYS A 45 -20.86 -6.01 3.34
CA LYS A 45 -22.30 -5.75 3.50
C LYS A 45 -22.67 -5.52 4.97
N ARG A 46 -22.11 -6.33 5.89
CA ARG A 46 -22.35 -6.16 7.33
C ARG A 46 -21.82 -4.83 7.84
N VAL A 47 -20.56 -4.48 7.54
CA VAL A 47 -19.94 -3.25 8.01
C VAL A 47 -20.60 -2.03 7.39
N MET A 48 -20.86 -2.04 6.09
CA MET A 48 -21.45 -0.91 5.37
C MET A 48 -22.91 -0.65 5.77
N SER A 49 -23.62 -1.68 6.28
CA SER A 49 -24.99 -1.52 6.81
C SER A 49 -25.03 -1.15 8.30
N THR A 50 -23.90 -1.20 9.00
CA THR A 50 -23.82 -0.85 10.42
C THR A 50 -23.75 0.66 10.59
N PRO A 51 -24.66 1.30 11.37
CA PRO A 51 -24.63 2.72 11.62
C PRO A 51 -23.28 3.20 12.16
N GLY A 52 -22.85 4.38 11.74
CA GLY A 52 -21.60 5.00 12.13
C GLY A 52 -20.44 4.74 11.18
N TYR A 53 -20.41 3.63 10.43
CA TYR A 53 -19.37 3.44 9.41
C TYR A 53 -19.68 4.19 8.12
N SER A 54 -18.67 4.84 7.58
CA SER A 54 -18.73 5.45 6.26
C SER A 54 -17.38 5.35 5.55
N PHE A 55 -17.41 5.41 4.21
CA PHE A 55 -16.25 5.32 3.35
C PHE A 55 -16.31 6.46 2.34
N ALA A 56 -15.22 7.15 2.11
CA ALA A 56 -15.18 8.29 1.20
C ALA A 56 -13.83 8.41 0.49
N HIS A 57 -13.88 8.76 -0.80
CA HIS A 57 -12.71 9.25 -1.51
C HIS A 57 -12.25 10.58 -0.94
N ILE A 58 -10.97 10.91 -1.16
CA ILE A 58 -10.43 12.20 -0.71
C ILE A 58 -11.00 13.37 -1.51
N ASP A 59 -11.17 14.51 -0.85
CA ASP A 59 -11.35 15.79 -1.53
C ASP A 59 -9.98 16.44 -1.77
N ILE A 60 -9.56 16.49 -3.04
CA ILE A 60 -8.29 17.13 -3.43
C ILE A 60 -8.27 18.64 -3.18
N LYS A 61 -9.41 19.27 -2.92
CA LYS A 61 -9.50 20.68 -2.57
C LYS A 61 -9.17 20.93 -1.11
N ASP A 62 -9.41 19.93 -0.24
CA ASP A 62 -9.11 19.98 1.18
C ASP A 62 -7.98 19.02 1.57
N LEU A 63 -6.79 19.27 1.05
CA LEU A 63 -5.61 18.46 1.37
C LEU A 63 -5.15 18.60 2.82
N GLU A 64 -5.57 19.63 3.54
CA GLU A 64 -5.23 19.79 4.95
C GLU A 64 -5.96 18.73 5.79
N SER A 65 -7.27 18.58 5.60
CA SER A 65 -8.05 17.51 6.25
C SER A 65 -7.57 16.12 5.84
N VAL A 66 -7.21 15.92 4.57
CA VAL A 66 -6.65 14.65 4.08
C VAL A 66 -5.34 14.32 4.80
N ALA A 67 -4.44 15.30 4.95
CA ALA A 67 -3.17 15.13 5.66
C ALA A 67 -3.38 14.81 7.14
N GLU A 68 -4.33 15.49 7.79
CA GLU A 68 -4.63 15.26 9.20
C GLU A 68 -5.26 13.87 9.44
N ASN A 69 -6.23 13.47 8.62
CA ASN A 69 -6.83 12.14 8.68
C ASN A 69 -5.76 11.04 8.49
N PHE A 70 -4.88 11.23 7.51
CA PHE A 70 -3.74 10.33 7.29
C PHE A 70 -2.85 10.24 8.53
N ARG A 71 -2.46 11.38 9.11
CA ARG A 71 -1.60 11.46 10.29
C ARG A 71 -2.21 10.75 11.50
N ILE A 72 -3.50 10.99 11.76
CA ILE A 72 -4.23 10.38 12.89
C ILE A 72 -4.19 8.85 12.77
N ILE A 73 -4.59 8.32 11.62
CA ILE A 73 -4.62 6.86 11.41
C ILE A 73 -3.20 6.29 11.42
N TYR A 74 -2.24 6.95 10.75
CA TYR A 74 -0.85 6.51 10.72
C TYR A 74 -0.30 6.38 12.15
N ASN A 75 -0.42 7.41 12.95
CA ASN A 75 0.10 7.42 14.31
C ASN A 75 -0.56 6.34 15.19
N LYS A 76 -1.87 6.10 15.05
CA LYS A 76 -2.56 5.02 15.76
C LYS A 76 -2.13 3.63 15.25
N ALA A 77 -2.07 3.43 13.95
CA ALA A 77 -1.78 2.12 13.36
C ALA A 77 -0.33 1.66 13.58
N TRP A 78 0.62 2.59 13.61
CA TRP A 78 2.05 2.28 13.78
C TRP A 78 2.58 2.54 15.19
N SER A 79 1.78 3.03 16.13
CA SER A 79 2.18 3.28 17.52
C SER A 79 2.75 2.05 18.24
N LEU A 80 2.35 0.86 17.83
CA LEU A 80 2.78 -0.40 18.41
C LEU A 80 4.08 -0.96 17.80
N PHE A 81 4.61 -0.31 16.78
CA PHE A 81 5.82 -0.78 16.10
C PHE A 81 7.06 -0.12 16.68
N THR A 82 7.96 -0.94 17.23
CA THR A 82 9.23 -0.46 17.78
C THR A 82 10.06 0.25 16.70
N GLY A 83 10.50 1.47 16.98
CA GLY A 83 11.35 2.26 16.09
C GLY A 83 10.60 3.14 15.10
N VAL A 84 9.27 3.08 15.03
CA VAL A 84 8.47 4.03 14.25
C VAL A 84 8.19 5.26 15.10
N LYS A 85 8.60 6.42 14.60
CA LYS A 85 8.32 7.71 15.25
C LYS A 85 6.93 8.20 14.84
N PRO A 86 6.20 8.86 15.74
CA PRO A 86 4.97 9.55 15.38
C PRO A 86 5.22 10.58 14.27
N MET A 87 4.32 10.63 13.30
CA MET A 87 4.38 11.58 12.20
C MET A 87 3.91 12.97 12.66
N PRO A 88 4.73 14.02 12.56
CA PRO A 88 4.31 15.40 12.83
C PRO A 88 3.29 15.89 11.78
N LYS A 89 2.48 16.89 12.16
CA LYS A 89 1.49 17.51 11.25
C LYS A 89 2.15 18.07 9.99
N GLU A 90 3.25 18.75 10.15
CA GLU A 90 4.01 19.37 9.04
C GLU A 90 4.50 18.32 8.03
N GLU A 91 4.98 17.18 8.51
CA GLU A 91 5.45 16.09 7.64
C GLU A 91 4.30 15.51 6.81
N ALA A 92 3.14 15.24 7.43
CA ALA A 92 1.96 14.77 6.73
C ALA A 92 1.49 15.77 5.67
N GLN A 93 1.47 17.07 5.98
CA GLN A 93 1.12 18.13 5.03
C GLN A 93 2.11 18.20 3.85
N ASN A 94 3.42 18.07 4.13
CA ASN A 94 4.45 18.08 3.09
C ASN A 94 4.32 16.86 2.16
N ILE A 95 4.04 15.66 2.69
CA ILE A 95 3.77 14.46 1.90
C ILE A 95 2.57 14.71 0.95
N MET A 96 1.47 15.24 1.45
CA MET A 96 0.28 15.51 0.64
C MET A 96 0.53 16.59 -0.42
N LYS A 97 1.28 17.66 -0.10
CA LYS A 97 1.70 18.67 -1.08
C LYS A 97 2.56 18.08 -2.20
N MET A 98 3.50 17.19 -1.86
CA MET A 98 4.36 16.51 -2.83
C MET A 98 3.57 15.56 -3.74
N LEU A 99 2.57 14.88 -3.21
CA LEU A 99 1.75 13.94 -3.97
C LEU A 99 0.70 14.64 -4.86
N ARG A 100 0.27 15.85 -4.50
CA ARG A 100 -0.81 16.58 -5.18
C ARG A 100 -0.74 16.56 -6.72
N PRO A 101 0.41 16.77 -7.38
CA PRO A 101 0.47 16.79 -8.84
C PRO A 101 0.05 15.47 -9.49
N ILE A 102 0.33 14.34 -8.82
CA ILE A 102 0.17 12.98 -9.36
C ILE A 102 -1.03 12.23 -8.78
N VAL A 103 -1.67 12.77 -7.75
CA VAL A 103 -2.81 12.16 -7.09
C VAL A 103 -3.98 11.98 -8.07
N ASP A 104 -4.57 10.79 -8.02
CA ASP A 104 -5.89 10.51 -8.55
C ASP A 104 -6.83 10.30 -7.35
N PRO A 105 -7.79 11.23 -7.09
CA PRO A 105 -8.63 11.13 -5.90
C PRO A 105 -9.52 9.88 -5.89
N ASN A 106 -9.77 9.27 -7.05
CA ASN A 106 -10.61 8.08 -7.13
C ASN A 106 -9.93 6.80 -6.57
N ILE A 107 -8.63 6.83 -6.34
CA ILE A 107 -7.86 5.67 -5.82
C ILE A 107 -7.25 5.93 -4.45
N ILE A 108 -7.65 7.01 -3.77
CA ILE A 108 -7.31 7.28 -2.36
C ILE A 108 -8.59 7.47 -1.60
N PHE A 109 -8.75 6.75 -0.50
CA PHE A 109 -9.99 6.82 0.29
C PHE A 109 -9.73 6.49 1.76
N PHE A 110 -10.67 6.94 2.59
CA PHE A 110 -10.68 6.72 4.02
C PHE A 110 -11.92 5.96 4.47
N ALA A 111 -11.79 5.24 5.56
CA ALA A 111 -12.88 4.70 6.35
C ALA A 111 -13.05 5.55 7.60
N TYR A 112 -14.29 5.78 7.99
CA TYR A 112 -14.68 6.55 9.17
C TYR A 112 -15.63 5.75 10.05
N PHE A 113 -15.61 6.06 11.34
CA PHE A 113 -16.63 5.63 12.28
C PHE A 113 -17.06 6.83 13.13
N ASN A 114 -18.34 7.19 13.09
CA ASN A 114 -18.89 8.40 13.71
C ASN A 114 -18.09 9.67 13.33
N ASN A 115 -17.75 9.82 12.07
CA ASN A 115 -16.92 10.87 11.48
C ASN A 115 -15.43 10.88 11.90
N GLU A 116 -14.99 9.95 12.77
CA GLU A 116 -13.59 9.82 13.11
C GLU A 116 -12.87 8.94 12.08
N PRO A 117 -11.68 9.33 11.58
CA PRO A 117 -10.93 8.54 10.60
C PRO A 117 -10.32 7.31 11.27
N ILE A 118 -10.64 6.12 10.73
CA ILE A 118 -10.24 4.82 11.29
C ILE A 118 -9.42 3.96 10.35
N GLY A 119 -9.38 4.27 9.07
CA GLY A 119 -8.60 3.54 8.10
C GLY A 119 -8.38 4.33 6.82
N PHE A 120 -7.34 3.98 6.10
CA PHE A 120 -7.06 4.53 4.77
C PHE A 120 -6.47 3.48 3.84
N PHE A 121 -6.67 3.72 2.54
CA PHE A 121 -5.90 3.08 1.49
C PHE A 121 -5.41 4.14 0.52
N ILE A 122 -4.07 4.29 0.43
CA ILE A 122 -3.42 5.25 -0.44
C ILE A 122 -2.77 4.50 -1.59
N MET A 123 -3.26 4.81 -2.77
CA MET A 123 -2.71 4.30 -4.02
C MET A 123 -2.34 5.47 -4.93
N VAL A 124 -1.38 5.25 -5.81
CA VAL A 124 -0.95 6.25 -6.79
C VAL A 124 -0.81 5.62 -8.18
N PRO A 125 -0.94 6.40 -9.26
CA PRO A 125 -0.61 5.93 -10.59
C PRO A 125 0.86 5.51 -10.67
N ASP A 126 1.17 4.38 -11.32
CA ASP A 126 2.55 3.93 -11.55
C ASP A 126 3.20 4.77 -12.66
N LEU A 127 3.94 5.78 -12.26
CA LEU A 127 4.63 6.69 -13.18
C LEU A 127 5.84 6.07 -13.87
N ASN A 128 6.37 4.92 -13.40
CA ASN A 128 7.62 4.36 -13.89
C ASN A 128 7.58 4.09 -15.41
N ARG A 129 6.44 3.60 -15.92
CA ARG A 129 6.26 3.35 -17.36
C ARG A 129 6.27 4.64 -18.19
N LEU A 130 5.81 5.75 -17.63
CA LEU A 130 5.81 7.04 -18.30
C LEU A 130 7.19 7.69 -18.24
N ILE A 131 7.84 7.64 -17.07
CA ILE A 131 9.16 8.24 -16.80
C ILE A 131 10.28 7.49 -17.54
N GLY A 132 10.18 6.16 -17.69
CA GLY A 132 11.18 5.34 -18.36
C GLY A 132 11.54 5.82 -19.77
N LYS A 133 10.61 6.51 -20.45
CA LYS A 133 10.82 7.09 -21.78
C LYS A 133 11.71 8.34 -21.77
N PHE A 134 12.03 8.88 -20.61
CA PHE A 134 12.79 10.14 -20.49
C PHE A 134 14.29 9.91 -20.27
N ASN A 135 14.74 8.66 -20.24
CA ASN A 135 16.16 8.29 -20.07
C ASN A 135 16.80 9.01 -18.88
N GLY A 136 16.09 9.08 -17.74
CA GLY A 136 16.54 9.74 -16.50
C GLY A 136 16.47 11.27 -16.50
N LYS A 137 16.05 11.92 -17.60
CA LYS A 137 16.00 13.39 -17.71
C LYS A 137 14.60 13.92 -17.37
N LEU A 138 14.42 14.51 -16.18
CA LEU A 138 13.18 15.18 -15.77
C LEU A 138 13.29 16.70 -15.88
N ASN A 139 13.64 17.20 -17.07
CA ASN A 139 13.60 18.64 -17.38
C ASN A 139 12.16 19.15 -17.49
N LEU A 140 11.98 20.48 -17.63
CA LEU A 140 10.66 21.10 -17.67
C LEU A 140 9.73 20.49 -18.73
N TRP A 141 10.24 20.26 -19.94
CA TRP A 141 9.47 19.68 -21.04
C TRP A 141 9.00 18.25 -20.74
N ASN A 142 9.86 17.41 -20.17
CA ASN A 142 9.50 16.07 -19.77
C ASN A 142 8.50 16.06 -18.60
N LYS A 143 8.57 17.03 -17.67
CA LYS A 143 7.55 17.20 -16.62
C LYS A 143 6.19 17.57 -17.22
N ILE A 144 6.15 18.52 -18.15
CA ILE A 144 4.90 18.90 -18.85
C ILE A 144 4.34 17.70 -19.61
N ARG A 145 5.19 16.97 -20.36
CA ARG A 145 4.79 15.77 -21.09
C ARG A 145 4.26 14.66 -20.15
N LEU A 146 4.90 14.46 -19.01
CA LEU A 146 4.45 13.51 -17.98
C LEU A 146 3.05 13.86 -17.51
N MET A 147 2.82 15.12 -17.14
CA MET A 147 1.52 15.59 -16.66
C MET A 147 0.44 15.47 -17.74
N TRP A 148 0.78 15.76 -18.99
CA TRP A 148 -0.10 15.58 -20.13
C TRP A 148 -0.47 14.12 -20.35
N ASP A 149 0.53 13.21 -20.38
CA ASP A 149 0.32 11.77 -20.55
C ASP A 149 -0.49 11.18 -19.37
N LEU A 150 -0.29 11.69 -18.15
CA LEU A 150 -0.99 11.21 -16.96
C LEU A 150 -2.45 11.70 -16.88
N LYS A 151 -2.68 13.03 -17.05
CA LYS A 151 -3.98 13.66 -16.78
C LYS A 151 -4.88 13.79 -18.00
N VAL A 152 -4.30 14.11 -19.15
CA VAL A 152 -5.06 14.33 -20.39
C VAL A 152 -5.17 13.05 -21.21
N ARG A 153 -4.04 12.42 -21.54
CA ARG A 153 -4.02 11.20 -22.34
C ARG A 153 -4.33 9.94 -21.55
N LYS A 154 -4.34 10.01 -20.22
CA LYS A 154 -4.66 8.91 -19.28
C LYS A 154 -3.88 7.61 -19.59
N LYS A 155 -2.62 7.73 -19.98
CA LYS A 155 -1.78 6.60 -20.43
C LYS A 155 -1.32 5.68 -19.29
N CYS A 156 -1.49 6.07 -18.03
CA CYS A 156 -1.16 5.22 -16.91
C CYS A 156 -2.31 4.25 -16.65
N ASP A 157 -2.08 2.97 -16.89
CA ASP A 157 -3.03 1.88 -16.73
C ASP A 157 -2.74 0.99 -15.50
N ARG A 158 -1.75 1.38 -14.66
CA ARG A 158 -1.35 0.66 -13.46
C ARG A 158 -1.47 1.57 -12.23
N ILE A 159 -1.97 0.99 -11.14
CA ILE A 159 -1.98 1.59 -9.80
C ILE A 159 -0.89 0.94 -8.96
N PHE A 160 -0.29 1.71 -8.11
CA PHE A 160 0.65 1.28 -7.08
C PHE A 160 0.02 1.49 -5.70
N GLY A 161 -0.29 0.40 -4.98
CA GLY A 161 -0.76 0.44 -3.60
C GLY A 161 0.42 0.70 -2.67
N ILE A 162 0.47 1.90 -2.08
CA ILE A 162 1.61 2.32 -1.25
C ILE A 162 1.41 1.89 0.20
N ILE A 163 0.25 2.21 0.77
CA ILE A 163 0.02 2.02 2.19
C ILE A 163 -1.46 1.79 2.48
N PHE A 164 -1.73 0.79 3.30
CA PHE A 164 -3.04 0.42 3.79
C PHE A 164 -2.98 0.31 5.31
N ALA A 165 -3.94 0.90 6.00
CA ALA A 165 -4.03 0.80 7.45
C ALA A 165 -5.48 0.86 7.94
N VAL A 166 -5.72 0.15 9.05
CA VAL A 166 -6.89 0.28 9.91
C VAL A 166 -6.37 0.42 11.34
N THR A 167 -6.93 1.36 12.10
CA THR A 167 -6.52 1.57 13.49
C THR A 167 -6.78 0.32 14.34
N PRO A 168 -5.95 0.03 15.35
CA PRO A 168 -5.99 -1.23 16.10
C PRO A 168 -7.36 -1.58 16.65
N GLU A 169 -8.14 -0.59 17.10
CA GLU A 169 -9.47 -0.75 17.69
C GLU A 169 -10.50 -1.28 16.69
N PHE A 170 -10.26 -1.11 15.39
CA PHE A 170 -11.16 -1.49 14.30
C PHE A 170 -10.66 -2.65 13.44
N GLN A 171 -9.46 -3.16 13.70
CA GLN A 171 -8.94 -4.34 13.01
C GLN A 171 -9.78 -5.57 13.31
N GLY A 172 -9.97 -6.43 12.30
CA GLY A 172 -10.75 -7.66 12.43
C GLY A 172 -12.27 -7.46 12.55
N LYS A 173 -12.76 -6.22 12.50
CA LYS A 173 -14.20 -5.90 12.54
C LYS A 173 -14.84 -5.82 11.14
N GLY A 174 -14.08 -6.17 10.09
CA GLY A 174 -14.55 -6.18 8.70
C GLY A 174 -14.36 -4.85 7.95
N VAL A 175 -13.76 -3.85 8.60
CA VAL A 175 -13.47 -2.54 7.98
C VAL A 175 -12.62 -2.72 6.72
N GLU A 176 -11.64 -3.62 6.76
CA GLU A 176 -10.79 -3.96 5.61
C GLU A 176 -11.63 -4.43 4.41
N SER A 177 -12.61 -5.29 4.67
CA SER A 177 -13.52 -5.77 3.62
C SER A 177 -14.42 -4.65 3.10
N GLY A 178 -14.93 -3.79 3.99
CA GLY A 178 -15.69 -2.60 3.61
C GLY A 178 -14.89 -1.66 2.71
N MET A 179 -13.62 -1.43 3.02
CA MET A 179 -12.72 -0.61 2.22
C MET A 179 -12.44 -1.20 0.84
N ILE A 180 -12.20 -2.52 0.76
CA ILE A 180 -12.01 -3.22 -0.52
C ILE A 180 -13.29 -3.15 -1.36
N GLN A 181 -14.44 -3.41 -0.77
CA GLN A 181 -15.73 -3.32 -1.44
C GLN A 181 -16.04 -1.91 -1.92
N TYR A 182 -15.77 -0.92 -1.08
CA TYR A 182 -16.03 0.48 -1.42
C TYR A 182 -15.28 0.90 -2.70
N ILE A 183 -13.97 0.67 -2.79
CA ILE A 183 -13.20 1.03 -4.00
C ILE A 183 -13.63 0.19 -5.20
N TYR A 184 -13.95 -1.09 -4.98
CA TYR A 184 -14.41 -1.99 -6.02
C TYR A 184 -15.68 -1.47 -6.70
N GLU A 185 -16.70 -1.07 -5.92
CA GLU A 185 -17.96 -0.58 -6.43
C GLU A 185 -17.91 0.89 -6.89
N SER A 186 -17.26 1.77 -6.09
CA SER A 186 -17.29 3.21 -6.36
C SER A 186 -16.42 3.63 -7.54
N TYR A 187 -15.42 2.82 -7.91
CA TYR A 187 -14.49 3.17 -8.98
C TYR A 187 -14.07 2.01 -9.87
N ILE A 188 -13.57 0.90 -9.31
CA ILE A 188 -12.91 -0.16 -10.09
C ILE A 188 -13.84 -0.79 -11.14
N ARG A 189 -15.10 -1.07 -10.78
CA ARG A 189 -16.11 -1.66 -11.66
C ARG A 189 -16.97 -0.62 -12.40
N THR A 190 -16.51 0.61 -12.43
CA THR A 190 -17.21 1.68 -13.16
C THR A 190 -16.55 1.99 -14.51
N ASP A 191 -17.29 2.55 -15.46
CA ASP A 191 -16.75 3.00 -16.76
C ASP A 191 -15.72 4.14 -16.62
N ARG A 192 -15.62 4.75 -15.44
CA ARG A 192 -14.60 5.78 -15.14
C ARG A 192 -13.22 5.19 -14.89
N ASN A 193 -13.14 3.89 -14.56
CA ASN A 193 -11.87 3.23 -14.28
C ASN A 193 -11.02 3.14 -15.55
N ARG A 194 -9.79 3.60 -15.45
CA ARG A 194 -8.79 3.54 -16.51
C ARG A 194 -7.68 2.53 -16.25
N TYR A 195 -7.65 1.99 -15.05
CA TYR A 195 -6.57 1.11 -14.61
C TYR A 195 -6.90 -0.36 -14.89
N LYS A 196 -5.88 -1.11 -15.23
CA LYS A 196 -5.97 -2.55 -15.55
C LYS A 196 -5.39 -3.41 -14.45
N THR A 197 -4.40 -2.87 -13.71
CA THR A 197 -3.70 -3.63 -12.68
C THR A 197 -3.41 -2.79 -11.45
N VAL A 198 -3.44 -3.44 -10.29
CA VAL A 198 -2.95 -2.88 -9.02
C VAL A 198 -1.74 -3.69 -8.60
N GLU A 199 -0.59 -3.03 -8.43
CA GLU A 199 0.60 -3.62 -7.83
C GLU A 199 0.65 -3.17 -6.37
N PHE A 200 0.56 -4.12 -5.44
CA PHE A 200 0.68 -3.84 -4.01
C PHE A 200 2.15 -3.80 -3.63
N ALA A 201 2.64 -2.59 -3.27
CA ALA A 201 4.01 -2.37 -2.85
C ALA A 201 4.29 -3.14 -1.57
N TRP A 202 5.51 -3.62 -1.44
CA TRP A 202 5.89 -4.84 -0.75
C TRP A 202 5.24 -5.02 0.64
N ILE A 203 4.92 -6.28 0.87
CA ILE A 203 4.40 -6.76 2.14
C ILE A 203 5.44 -7.75 2.69
N GLY A 204 5.96 -7.49 3.89
CA GLY A 204 6.90 -8.40 4.52
C GLY A 204 6.27 -9.76 4.80
N ASP A 205 7.02 -10.85 4.62
CA ASP A 205 6.57 -12.20 4.95
C ASP A 205 6.37 -12.38 6.47
N PHE A 206 6.92 -11.47 7.26
CA PHE A 206 6.67 -11.36 8.70
C PHE A 206 5.27 -10.78 9.05
N ASN A 207 4.51 -10.30 8.06
CA ASN A 207 3.12 -9.83 8.23
C ASN A 207 2.13 -10.82 7.59
N PRO A 208 1.83 -11.97 8.24
CA PRO A 208 0.98 -13.01 7.67
C PRO A 208 -0.47 -12.56 7.46
N VAL A 209 -0.96 -11.63 8.28
CA VAL A 209 -2.33 -11.10 8.18
C VAL A 209 -2.49 -10.35 6.87
N MET A 210 -1.58 -9.44 6.56
CA MET A 210 -1.63 -8.64 5.34
C MET A 210 -1.40 -9.48 4.09
N ASN A 211 -0.43 -10.42 4.12
CA ASN A 211 -0.21 -11.35 3.02
C ASN A 211 -1.47 -12.17 2.72
N ARG A 212 -2.13 -12.74 3.76
CA ARG A 212 -3.38 -13.48 3.61
C ARG A 212 -4.49 -12.59 3.05
N MET A 213 -4.62 -11.37 3.55
CA MET A 213 -5.64 -10.43 3.08
C MET A 213 -5.53 -10.17 1.58
N ILE A 214 -4.33 -9.87 1.09
CA ILE A 214 -4.11 -9.58 -0.33
C ILE A 214 -4.32 -10.83 -1.19
N GLN A 215 -3.84 -11.99 -0.75
CA GLN A 215 -3.99 -13.24 -1.50
C GLN A 215 -5.42 -13.78 -1.49
N THR A 216 -6.09 -13.73 -0.33
CA THR A 216 -7.38 -14.39 -0.15
C THR A 216 -8.57 -13.47 -0.42
N TYR A 217 -8.48 -12.19 -0.03
CA TYR A 217 -9.61 -11.26 -0.18
C TYR A 217 -9.58 -10.55 -1.53
N VAL A 218 -8.40 -10.08 -1.94
CA VAL A 218 -8.23 -9.39 -3.23
C VAL A 218 -7.95 -10.39 -4.35
N CYS A 219 -7.60 -11.63 -4.03
CA CYS A 219 -7.20 -12.68 -4.98
C CYS A 219 -5.97 -12.29 -5.83
N ALA A 220 -5.08 -11.44 -5.29
CA ALA A 220 -3.89 -10.99 -5.99
C ALA A 220 -2.80 -12.07 -6.03
N SER A 221 -2.12 -12.18 -7.16
CA SER A 221 -1.04 -13.14 -7.40
C SER A 221 0.30 -12.60 -6.92
N LEU A 222 1.14 -13.47 -6.34
CA LEU A 222 2.53 -13.11 -6.01
C LEU A 222 3.30 -12.82 -7.32
N HIS A 223 3.94 -11.67 -7.39
CA HIS A 223 4.61 -11.19 -8.61
C HIS A 223 6.12 -11.07 -8.47
N LYS A 224 6.60 -10.51 -7.36
CA LYS A 224 8.03 -10.31 -7.09
C LYS A 224 8.33 -10.62 -5.63
N VAL A 225 9.49 -11.17 -5.39
CA VAL A 225 10.04 -11.37 -4.05
C VAL A 225 11.42 -10.73 -4.00
N HIS A 226 11.61 -9.79 -3.08
CA HIS A 226 12.92 -9.22 -2.78
C HIS A 226 13.32 -9.66 -1.39
N THR A 227 14.59 -10.03 -1.23
CA THR A 227 15.10 -10.51 0.04
C THR A 227 15.86 -9.41 0.76
N THR A 228 15.52 -9.19 2.02
CA THR A 228 16.32 -8.37 2.93
C THR A 228 17.25 -9.28 3.68
N TYR A 229 18.53 -9.06 3.52
CA TYR A 229 19.58 -9.81 4.18
C TYR A 229 20.04 -9.11 5.44
N ARG A 230 20.47 -9.90 6.42
CA ARG A 230 21.11 -9.44 7.65
C ARG A 230 22.42 -10.15 7.85
N TYR A 231 23.46 -9.40 8.25
CA TYR A 231 24.76 -9.92 8.63
C TYR A 231 24.96 -9.73 10.14
N LEU A 232 25.37 -10.79 10.82
CA LEU A 232 25.75 -10.71 12.24
C LEU A 232 27.26 -10.54 12.33
N PHE A 233 27.70 -9.40 12.87
CA PHE A 233 29.11 -9.16 13.14
C PHE A 233 29.65 -10.08 14.24
N ASP A 234 28.82 -10.33 15.26
CA ASP A 234 29.09 -11.35 16.28
C ASP A 234 28.62 -12.70 15.75
N ARG A 235 29.60 -13.56 15.44
CA ARG A 235 29.40 -14.88 14.82
C ARG A 235 28.92 -15.95 15.80
N GLU A 236 29.03 -15.69 17.11
CA GLU A 236 28.54 -16.60 18.14
C GLU A 236 27.05 -16.44 18.43
N LYS A 237 26.49 -15.32 18.01
CA LYS A 237 25.05 -15.09 18.15
C LYS A 237 24.24 -15.90 17.15
N GLU A 238 23.19 -16.55 17.66
CA GLU A 238 22.24 -17.25 16.83
C GLU A 238 21.48 -16.28 15.92
N PHE A 239 21.37 -16.63 14.64
CA PHE A 239 20.61 -15.85 13.69
C PHE A 239 19.12 -16.13 13.83
N HIS A 240 18.34 -15.07 13.98
CA HIS A 240 16.88 -15.13 13.95
C HIS A 240 16.33 -14.27 12.81
N ARG A 241 15.39 -14.83 12.08
CA ARG A 241 14.60 -14.08 11.09
C ARG A 241 13.75 -13.01 11.77
N CYS A 242 13.27 -12.03 10.98
CA CYS A 242 12.35 -11.01 11.46
C CYS A 242 11.15 -11.63 12.19
N PRO A 243 10.85 -11.23 13.43
CA PRO A 243 9.72 -11.75 14.17
C PRO A 243 8.40 -11.51 13.44
N ARG A 244 7.52 -12.50 13.44
CA ARG A 244 6.19 -12.36 12.84
C ARG A 244 5.33 -11.39 13.66
N LEU A 245 4.63 -10.51 12.97
CA LEU A 245 3.65 -9.62 13.59
C LEU A 245 2.46 -10.42 14.13
N GLY A 246 1.98 -10.04 15.30
CA GLY A 246 0.83 -10.68 15.96
C GLY A 246 1.13 -11.99 16.69
N VAL A 247 2.36 -12.47 16.65
CA VAL A 247 2.80 -13.62 17.45
C VAL A 247 3.48 -13.10 18.70
N LYS A 248 2.83 -13.24 19.86
CA LYS A 248 3.53 -13.02 21.16
C LYS A 248 4.71 -13.99 21.23
N ARG A 249 5.93 -13.49 21.42
CA ARG A 249 7.04 -14.34 21.79
C ARG A 249 6.63 -15.07 23.09
N ARG A 250 6.67 -16.39 23.09
CA ARG A 250 6.75 -17.14 24.35
C ARG A 250 8.18 -16.89 24.85
N GLU A 251 8.27 -16.12 25.91
CA GLU A 251 9.50 -15.98 26.70
C GLU A 251 9.88 -17.32 27.31
#